data_016c34fe8aa6236332a7fe11e877144e
#
_entry.id   016c34fe8aa6236332a7fe11e877144e
#
_cell.length_a   1.000
_cell.length_b   1.000
_cell.length_c   1.000
_cell.angle_alpha   90.00
_cell.angle_beta   90.00
_cell.angle_gamma   90.00
#
_symmetry.space_group_name_H-M   'P 1'
#
loop_
_entity.id
_entity.type
_entity.pdbx_description
1 polymer ?
#
loop_
_entity_poly.entity_id
_entity_poly.type
_entity_poly.pdbx_seq_one_letter_code
_entity_poly.pdbx_strand_id
1 'polypeptide(L)'
;MENTVATTSTTPAEFALTDVLPGVDTLFADLEPLLRFLVMVGPLALLGLGLYYFLMPPGEANHSMGYRFRYGMSRVAVWQFMQRLAGIVFGALGLVLTVVMALLCLRLDSMKTMDALWYCVKCIGWEIGLVLLAHAAIDLTVVIRYDSKGTLRSEKRNEE
;
A
#
# COMPACT_ATOMS: atom_id res chain seq x y z
N MET A 1 -7.84 -17.06 -67.50
CA MET A 1 -8.81 -17.35 -66.39
C MET A 1 -7.96 -17.72 -65.19
N GLU A 2 -7.69 -16.72 -64.40
CA GLU A 2 -6.83 -16.83 -63.21
C GLU A 2 -7.71 -16.70 -61.98
N ASN A 3 -7.95 -17.81 -61.30
CA ASN A 3 -8.73 -17.88 -60.07
C ASN A 3 -7.85 -17.43 -58.93
N THR A 4 -7.99 -16.19 -58.54
CA THR A 4 -7.41 -15.66 -57.28
C THR A 4 -8.26 -16.16 -56.10
N VAL A 5 -7.77 -17.22 -55.43
CA VAL A 5 -8.32 -17.69 -54.16
C VAL A 5 -7.93 -16.66 -53.06
N ALA A 6 -8.88 -15.85 -52.68
CA ALA A 6 -8.75 -15.01 -51.50
C ALA A 6 -8.74 -15.88 -50.24
N THR A 7 -7.56 -16.09 -49.69
CA THR A 7 -7.38 -16.69 -48.35
C THR A 7 -7.85 -15.62 -47.32
N THR A 8 -9.09 -15.71 -46.90
CA THR A 8 -9.58 -15.03 -45.68
C THR A 8 -8.89 -15.64 -44.49
N SER A 9 -7.85 -14.99 -43.99
CA SER A 9 -7.29 -15.26 -42.66
C SER A 9 -8.34 -14.84 -41.62
N THR A 10 -9.16 -15.78 -41.20
CA THR A 10 -9.97 -15.68 -39.99
C THR A 10 -9.04 -15.62 -38.80
N THR A 11 -8.69 -14.42 -38.38
CA THR A 11 -8.17 -14.19 -37.04
C THR A 11 -9.17 -14.81 -36.05
N PRO A 12 -8.74 -15.68 -35.10
CA PRO A 12 -9.67 -16.20 -34.10
C PRO A 12 -10.32 -14.99 -33.40
N ALA A 13 -11.64 -14.91 -33.48
CA ALA A 13 -12.42 -13.86 -32.85
C ALA A 13 -12.00 -13.83 -31.38
N GLU A 14 -11.35 -12.75 -31.00
CA GLU A 14 -11.04 -12.47 -29.60
C GLU A 14 -12.40 -12.41 -28.89
N PHE A 15 -12.69 -13.47 -28.13
CA PHE A 15 -13.96 -13.64 -27.45
C PHE A 15 -14.08 -12.56 -26.37
N ALA A 16 -14.69 -11.45 -26.70
CA ALA A 16 -14.91 -10.37 -25.77
C ALA A 16 -16.06 -10.78 -24.83
N LEU A 17 -15.82 -10.72 -23.54
CA LEU A 17 -16.84 -10.97 -22.50
C LEU A 17 -18.09 -10.10 -22.70
N THR A 18 -17.93 -8.96 -23.36
CA THR A 18 -18.98 -8.02 -23.77
C THR A 18 -19.98 -8.59 -24.76
N ASP A 19 -19.55 -9.58 -25.59
CA ASP A 19 -20.43 -10.24 -26.58
C ASP A 19 -21.40 -11.23 -25.92
N VAL A 20 -21.06 -11.70 -24.71
CA VAL A 20 -21.86 -12.70 -23.97
C VAL A 20 -22.79 -12.06 -22.95
N LEU A 21 -22.42 -10.92 -22.40
CA LEU A 21 -23.18 -10.24 -21.36
C LEU A 21 -23.37 -8.76 -21.73
N PRO A 22 -24.41 -8.41 -22.50
CA PRO A 22 -24.74 -7.04 -22.79
C PRO A 22 -25.04 -6.28 -21.48
N GLY A 23 -24.31 -5.19 -21.23
CA GLY A 23 -24.43 -4.40 -20.01
C GLY A 23 -23.23 -4.53 -19.06
N VAL A 24 -22.26 -5.42 -19.34
CA VAL A 24 -21.02 -5.52 -18.56
C VAL A 24 -20.24 -4.22 -18.65
N ASP A 25 -20.18 -3.58 -19.83
CA ASP A 25 -19.46 -2.31 -20.00
C ASP A 25 -20.06 -1.16 -19.17
N THR A 26 -21.38 -1.13 -19.00
CA THR A 26 -22.05 -0.13 -18.15
C THR A 26 -21.79 -0.38 -16.67
N LEU A 27 -21.82 -1.64 -16.22
CA LEU A 27 -21.49 -2.00 -14.86
C LEU A 27 -20.04 -1.66 -14.51
N PHE A 28 -19.15 -1.78 -15.47
CA PHE A 28 -17.74 -1.47 -15.27
C PHE A 28 -17.45 0.03 -15.35
N ALA A 29 -18.15 0.80 -16.16
CA ALA A 29 -18.07 2.26 -16.16
C ALA A 29 -18.47 2.83 -14.79
N ASP A 30 -19.47 2.23 -14.14
CA ASP A 30 -19.89 2.59 -12.77
C ASP A 30 -18.87 2.13 -11.70
N LEU A 31 -18.05 1.12 -12.00
CA LEU A 31 -17.01 0.63 -11.10
C LEU A 31 -15.70 1.43 -11.12
N GLU A 32 -15.45 2.20 -12.17
CA GLU A 32 -14.21 2.98 -12.31
C GLU A 32 -13.95 3.92 -11.12
N PRO A 33 -14.92 4.76 -10.68
CA PRO A 33 -14.71 5.63 -9.52
C PRO A 33 -14.48 4.83 -8.24
N LEU A 34 -15.12 3.67 -8.11
CA LEU A 34 -14.90 2.77 -6.97
C LEU A 34 -13.48 2.18 -6.98
N LEU A 35 -12.96 1.78 -8.13
CA LEU A 35 -11.59 1.28 -8.28
C LEU A 35 -10.57 2.36 -7.93
N ARG A 36 -10.76 3.59 -8.38
CA ARG A 36 -9.91 4.74 -8.01
C ARG A 36 -9.95 4.99 -6.52
N PHE A 37 -11.13 5.00 -5.93
CA PHE A 37 -11.28 5.15 -4.48
C PHE A 37 -10.55 4.05 -3.71
N LEU A 38 -10.68 2.79 -4.14
CA LEU A 38 -10.06 1.63 -3.49
C LEU A 38 -8.53 1.72 -3.50
N VAL A 39 -7.93 2.13 -4.63
CA VAL A 39 -6.47 2.33 -4.75
C VAL A 39 -5.99 3.52 -3.90
N MET A 40 -6.80 4.57 -3.75
CA MET A 40 -6.41 5.76 -2.98
C MET A 40 -6.59 5.62 -1.47
N VAL A 41 -7.50 4.75 -1.02
CA VAL A 41 -7.83 4.60 0.41
C VAL A 41 -6.65 4.14 1.25
N GLY A 42 -5.84 3.20 0.74
CA GLY A 42 -4.65 2.69 1.42
C GLY A 42 -3.61 3.76 1.73
N PRO A 43 -3.10 4.47 0.71
CA PRO A 43 -2.15 5.57 0.90
C PRO A 43 -2.65 6.69 1.80
N LEU A 44 -3.91 7.11 1.64
CA LEU A 44 -4.52 8.16 2.47
C LEU A 44 -4.66 7.73 3.93
N ALA A 45 -5.08 6.48 4.18
CA ALA A 45 -5.16 5.93 5.53
C ALA A 45 -3.76 5.85 6.18
N LEU A 46 -2.74 5.42 5.40
CA LEU A 46 -1.37 5.35 5.87
C LEU A 46 -0.81 6.74 6.20
N LEU A 47 -1.08 7.75 5.35
CA LEU A 47 -0.73 9.14 5.59
C LEU A 47 -1.41 9.66 6.86
N GLY A 48 -2.71 9.41 7.02
CA GLY A 48 -3.47 9.79 8.20
C GLY A 48 -2.92 9.17 9.49
N LEU A 49 -2.60 7.87 9.47
CA LEU A 49 -1.96 7.17 10.59
C LEU A 49 -0.57 7.73 10.88
N GLY A 50 0.22 8.01 9.85
CA GLY A 50 1.54 8.60 9.99
C GLY A 50 1.47 9.98 10.66
N LEU A 51 0.59 10.85 10.21
CA LEU A 51 0.35 12.16 10.82
C LEU A 51 -0.15 12.04 12.25
N TYR A 52 -1.06 11.11 12.53
CA TYR A 52 -1.56 10.86 13.89
C TYR A 52 -0.43 10.47 14.85
N TYR A 53 0.41 9.49 14.50
CA TYR A 53 1.51 9.05 15.33
C TYR A 53 2.62 10.10 15.47
N PHE A 54 2.77 10.98 14.49
CA PHE A 54 3.75 12.05 14.53
C PHE A 54 3.29 13.24 15.39
N LEU A 55 2.03 13.69 15.23
CA LEU A 55 1.48 14.87 15.90
C LEU A 55 0.96 14.57 17.31
N MET A 56 0.38 13.37 17.50
CA MET A 56 -0.26 12.97 18.74
C MET A 56 0.21 11.58 19.18
N PRO A 57 1.53 11.39 19.43
CA PRO A 57 2.02 10.08 19.85
C PRO A 57 1.39 9.72 21.20
N PRO A 58 0.80 8.50 21.34
CA PRO A 58 0.24 8.07 22.60
C PRO A 58 1.33 8.01 23.67
N GLY A 59 1.11 8.75 24.79
CA GLY A 59 2.11 8.93 25.85
C GLY A 59 2.44 7.67 26.63
N GLU A 60 1.48 6.76 26.76
CA GLU A 60 1.63 5.50 27.48
C GLU A 60 1.27 4.31 26.59
N ALA A 61 1.92 3.18 26.84
CA ALA A 61 1.62 1.92 26.19
C ALA A 61 0.25 1.42 26.65
N ASN A 62 -0.79 1.73 25.89
CA ASN A 62 -2.13 1.26 26.15
C ASN A 62 -2.57 0.19 25.13
N HIS A 63 -3.58 -0.63 25.49
CA HIS A 63 -4.08 -1.70 24.63
C HIS A 63 -5.02 -1.21 23.50
N SER A 64 -5.35 0.09 23.44
CA SER A 64 -6.32 0.63 22.49
C SER A 64 -5.68 1.24 21.24
N MET A 65 -4.61 2.03 21.40
CA MET A 65 -4.03 2.83 20.31
C MET A 65 -2.51 2.78 20.31
N GLY A 66 -1.91 2.82 19.09
CA GLY A 66 -0.47 2.91 18.86
C GLY A 66 0.09 1.74 18.09
N TYR A 67 1.25 1.97 17.48
CA TYR A 67 2.03 0.93 16.83
C TYR A 67 2.57 -0.04 17.87
N ARG A 68 2.31 -1.34 17.69
CA ARG A 68 2.64 -2.36 18.70
C ARG A 68 3.69 -3.31 18.19
N PHE A 69 4.77 -3.36 18.94
CA PHE A 69 5.83 -4.35 18.75
C PHE A 69 6.32 -4.84 20.11
N ARG A 70 6.65 -6.11 20.22
CA ARG A 70 6.98 -6.77 21.49
C ARG A 70 8.07 -6.05 22.31
N TYR A 71 9.13 -5.59 21.64
CA TYR A 71 10.23 -4.85 22.27
C TYR A 71 9.86 -3.39 22.59
N GLY A 72 8.98 -2.79 21.81
CA GLY A 72 8.54 -1.41 21.99
C GLY A 72 7.72 -1.17 23.25
N MET A 73 7.09 -2.22 23.78
CA MET A 73 6.26 -2.13 24.99
C MET A 73 7.05 -2.31 26.30
N SER A 74 8.37 -2.51 26.24
CA SER A 74 9.20 -2.78 27.41
C SER A 74 9.41 -1.57 28.32
N ARG A 75 9.48 -0.35 27.76
CA ARG A 75 9.65 0.93 28.47
C ARG A 75 8.95 2.06 27.73
N VAL A 76 8.49 3.07 28.49
CA VAL A 76 7.82 4.27 27.94
C VAL A 76 8.70 5.00 26.90
N ALA A 77 9.99 5.11 27.15
CA ALA A 77 10.94 5.75 26.24
C ALA A 77 11.04 5.02 24.89
N VAL A 78 11.07 3.67 24.90
CA VAL A 78 11.09 2.85 23.68
C VAL A 78 9.76 2.98 22.93
N TRP A 79 8.65 2.97 23.67
CA TRP A 79 7.32 3.18 23.13
C TRP A 79 7.21 4.51 22.40
N GLN A 80 7.59 5.62 23.02
CA GLN A 80 7.53 6.95 22.40
C GLN A 80 8.44 7.05 21.16
N PHE A 81 9.65 6.48 21.24
CA PHE A 81 10.54 6.43 20.08
C PHE A 81 9.91 5.68 18.92
N MET A 82 9.33 4.51 19.20
CA MET A 82 8.67 3.66 18.18
C MET A 82 7.48 4.36 17.54
N GLN A 83 6.63 5.06 18.32
CA GLN A 83 5.49 5.80 17.79
C GLN A 83 5.94 6.93 16.84
N ARG A 84 6.96 7.71 17.25
CA ARG A 84 7.51 8.77 16.39
C ARG A 84 8.14 8.23 15.13
N LEU A 85 8.88 7.12 15.24
CA LEU A 85 9.49 6.46 14.07
C LEU A 85 8.40 5.95 13.11
N ALA A 86 7.37 5.29 13.63
CA ALA A 86 6.22 4.85 12.84
C ALA A 86 5.51 6.04 12.17
N GLY A 87 5.33 7.15 12.90
CA GLY A 87 4.75 8.39 12.37
C GLY A 87 5.53 8.94 11.18
N ILE A 88 6.86 9.01 11.28
CA ILE A 88 7.73 9.48 10.20
C ILE A 88 7.68 8.51 8.99
N VAL A 89 7.87 7.21 9.23
CA VAL A 89 7.93 6.22 8.16
C VAL A 89 6.59 6.10 7.44
N PHE A 90 5.48 5.96 8.16
CA PHE A 90 4.15 5.85 7.56
C PHE A 90 3.70 7.16 6.93
N GLY A 91 4.02 8.31 7.54
CA GLY A 91 3.71 9.63 6.98
C GLY A 91 4.44 9.87 5.66
N ALA A 92 5.75 9.62 5.62
CA ALA A 92 6.55 9.77 4.41
C ALA A 92 6.12 8.77 3.31
N LEU A 93 5.96 7.49 3.66
CA LEU A 93 5.51 6.47 2.72
C LEU A 93 4.10 6.76 2.21
N GLY A 94 3.16 7.13 3.11
CA GLY A 94 1.78 7.47 2.76
C GLY A 94 1.71 8.68 1.82
N LEU A 95 2.54 9.72 2.06
CA LEU A 95 2.63 10.88 1.18
C LEU A 95 3.13 10.48 -0.22
N VAL A 96 4.23 9.74 -0.30
CA VAL A 96 4.79 9.28 -1.57
C VAL A 96 3.80 8.40 -2.32
N LEU A 97 3.20 7.41 -1.64
CA LEU A 97 2.20 6.53 -2.24
C LEU A 97 0.97 7.30 -2.72
N THR A 98 0.48 8.28 -1.95
CA THR A 98 -0.67 9.10 -2.35
C THR A 98 -0.39 9.82 -3.68
N VAL A 99 0.80 10.44 -3.82
CA VAL A 99 1.18 11.12 -5.07
C VAL A 99 1.32 10.12 -6.21
N VAL A 100 2.05 9.02 -6.00
CA VAL A 100 2.28 8.00 -7.04
C VAL A 100 0.96 7.37 -7.49
N MET A 101 0.09 6.97 -6.56
CA MET A 101 -1.20 6.35 -6.90
C MET A 101 -2.16 7.34 -7.56
N ALA A 102 -2.15 8.62 -7.18
CA ALA A 102 -2.91 9.65 -7.88
C ALA A 102 -2.46 9.78 -9.35
N LEU A 103 -1.16 9.80 -9.62
CA LEU A 103 -0.62 9.84 -10.98
C LEU A 103 -0.94 8.56 -11.78
N LEU A 104 -0.89 7.39 -11.13
CA LEU A 104 -1.23 6.12 -11.74
C LEU A 104 -2.74 6.02 -12.06
N CYS A 105 -3.60 6.59 -11.22
CA CYS A 105 -5.04 6.65 -11.46
C CYS A 105 -5.41 7.47 -12.71
N LEU A 106 -4.59 8.43 -13.14
CA LEU A 106 -4.83 9.16 -14.40
C LEU A 106 -4.71 8.29 -15.64
N ARG A 107 -4.05 7.13 -15.55
CA ARG A 107 -3.95 6.18 -16.67
C ARG A 107 -5.18 5.27 -16.82
N LEU A 108 -6.02 5.19 -15.81
CA LEU A 108 -7.21 4.32 -15.83
C LEU A 108 -8.19 4.71 -16.94
N ASP A 109 -8.32 6.01 -17.25
CA ASP A 109 -9.22 6.53 -18.30
C ASP A 109 -8.94 5.98 -19.70
N SER A 110 -7.70 5.53 -19.95
CA SER A 110 -7.29 5.05 -21.27
C SER A 110 -7.26 3.51 -21.38
N MET A 111 -7.61 2.79 -20.31
CA MET A 111 -7.51 1.32 -20.26
C MET A 111 -8.87 0.67 -20.51
N LYS A 112 -8.83 -0.53 -21.12
CA LYS A 112 -10.01 -1.40 -21.17
C LYS A 112 -10.31 -1.90 -19.75
N THR A 113 -11.56 -2.15 -19.46
CA THR A 113 -12.06 -2.52 -18.13
C THR A 113 -11.30 -3.64 -17.44
N MET A 114 -11.04 -4.74 -18.15
CA MET A 114 -10.34 -5.89 -17.57
C MET A 114 -8.87 -5.55 -17.25
N ASP A 115 -8.22 -4.75 -18.10
CA ASP A 115 -6.85 -4.28 -17.89
C ASP A 115 -6.79 -3.30 -16.72
N ALA A 116 -7.77 -2.41 -16.57
CA ALA A 116 -7.91 -1.51 -15.45
C ALA A 116 -8.06 -2.26 -14.11
N LEU A 117 -8.86 -3.33 -14.09
CA LEU A 117 -9.03 -4.17 -12.90
C LEU A 117 -7.69 -4.81 -12.49
N TRP A 118 -7.01 -5.48 -13.43
CA TRP A 118 -5.69 -6.08 -13.17
C TRP A 118 -4.65 -5.04 -12.76
N TYR A 119 -4.73 -3.85 -13.32
CA TYR A 119 -3.86 -2.74 -12.95
C TYR A 119 -4.07 -2.31 -11.50
N CYS A 120 -5.32 -2.12 -11.08
CA CYS A 120 -5.66 -1.80 -9.69
C CYS A 120 -5.21 -2.89 -8.71
N VAL A 121 -5.41 -4.17 -9.04
CA VAL A 121 -4.93 -5.30 -8.22
C VAL A 121 -3.42 -5.24 -8.04
N LYS A 122 -2.66 -4.94 -9.09
CA LYS A 122 -1.20 -4.76 -9.01
C LYS A 122 -0.82 -3.57 -8.13
N CYS A 123 -1.51 -2.43 -8.26
CA CYS A 123 -1.27 -1.25 -7.43
C CYS A 123 -1.46 -1.58 -5.95
N ILE A 124 -2.59 -2.19 -5.59
CA ILE A 124 -2.90 -2.60 -4.21
C ILE A 124 -1.87 -3.63 -3.71
N GLY A 125 -1.44 -4.57 -4.53
CA GLY A 125 -0.40 -5.54 -4.20
C GLY A 125 0.94 -4.86 -3.85
N TRP A 126 1.35 -3.85 -4.62
CA TRP A 126 2.53 -3.04 -4.35
C TRP A 126 2.39 -2.22 -3.05
N GLU A 127 1.23 -1.62 -2.80
CA GLU A 127 0.94 -0.90 -1.56
C GLU A 127 1.11 -1.80 -0.35
N ILE A 128 0.47 -2.96 -0.35
CA ILE A 128 0.58 -3.95 0.73
C ILE A 128 2.04 -4.36 0.95
N GLY A 129 2.77 -4.66 -0.12
CA GLY A 129 4.18 -5.04 -0.06
C GLY A 129 5.05 -3.96 0.59
N LEU A 130 4.87 -2.70 0.19
CA LEU A 130 5.61 -1.56 0.74
C LEU A 130 5.24 -1.27 2.19
N VAL A 131 3.97 -1.41 2.57
CA VAL A 131 3.53 -1.26 3.97
C VAL A 131 4.13 -2.35 4.85
N LEU A 132 4.16 -3.61 4.39
CA LEU A 132 4.80 -4.71 5.12
C LEU A 132 6.32 -4.47 5.27
N LEU A 133 6.97 -3.98 4.24
CA LEU A 133 8.40 -3.62 4.28
C LEU A 133 8.65 -2.48 5.28
N ALA A 134 7.78 -1.47 5.31
CA ALA A 134 7.87 -0.36 6.27
C ALA A 134 7.70 -0.87 7.72
N HIS A 135 6.75 -1.77 7.98
CA HIS A 135 6.60 -2.41 9.28
C HIS A 135 7.87 -3.15 9.69
N ALA A 136 8.40 -4.00 8.80
CA ALA A 136 9.63 -4.74 9.07
C ALA A 136 10.82 -3.81 9.34
N ALA A 137 10.93 -2.69 8.63
CA ALA A 137 12.00 -1.71 8.84
C ALA A 137 11.88 -1.00 10.20
N ILE A 138 10.67 -0.65 10.64
CA ILE A 138 10.41 -0.08 11.96
C ILE A 138 10.81 -1.09 13.05
N ASP A 139 10.31 -2.31 12.96
CA ASP A 139 10.58 -3.36 13.93
C ASP A 139 12.08 -3.68 14.04
N LEU A 140 12.75 -3.81 12.89
CA LEU A 140 14.19 -4.02 12.82
C LEU A 140 14.97 -2.87 13.46
N THR A 141 14.59 -1.63 13.21
CA THR A 141 15.23 -0.45 13.80
C THR A 141 15.12 -0.47 15.33
N VAL A 142 13.96 -0.84 15.87
CA VAL A 142 13.76 -0.96 17.31
C VAL A 142 14.61 -2.08 17.91
N VAL A 143 14.66 -3.25 17.26
CA VAL A 143 15.47 -4.41 17.72
C VAL A 143 16.97 -4.12 17.68
N ILE A 144 17.45 -3.40 16.66
CA ILE A 144 18.87 -3.01 16.57
C ILE A 144 19.24 -2.03 17.67
N ARG A 145 18.35 -1.07 17.97
CA ARG A 145 18.64 0.03 18.89
C ARG A 145 18.45 -0.34 20.36
N TYR A 146 17.46 -1.17 20.67
CA TYR A 146 17.08 -1.52 22.03
C TYR A 146 17.19 -3.02 22.29
N ASP A 147 17.50 -3.38 23.54
CA ASP A 147 17.44 -4.76 24.03
C ASP A 147 16.01 -5.14 24.44
N SER A 148 15.77 -6.43 24.69
CA SER A 148 14.47 -6.97 25.16
C SER A 148 13.97 -6.31 26.46
N LYS A 149 14.89 -5.74 27.26
CA LYS A 149 14.61 -4.98 28.49
C LYS A 149 14.39 -3.48 28.25
N GLY A 150 14.45 -3.01 26.98
CA GLY A 150 14.31 -1.59 26.61
C GLY A 150 15.50 -0.71 26.99
N THR A 151 16.69 -1.28 27.20
CA THR A 151 17.95 -0.55 27.37
C THR A 151 18.61 -0.32 26.03
N LEU A 152 19.28 0.84 25.85
CA LEU A 152 20.05 1.11 24.64
C LEU A 152 21.24 0.17 24.56
N ARG A 153 21.40 -0.54 23.45
CA ARG A 153 22.54 -1.44 23.23
C ARG A 153 23.90 -0.73 23.22
N SER A 154 23.91 0.57 22.91
CA SER A 154 25.13 1.39 22.98
C SER A 154 25.61 1.65 24.40
N GLU A 155 24.71 1.81 25.37
CA GLU A 155 25.08 2.01 26.78
C GLU A 155 25.72 0.74 27.33
N LYS A 156 25.15 -0.43 27.05
CA LYS A 156 25.67 -1.72 27.51
C LYS A 156 27.06 -2.04 26.97
N ARG A 157 27.41 -1.56 25.76
CA ARG A 157 28.73 -1.75 25.16
C ARG A 157 29.82 -0.92 25.85
N ASN A 158 29.45 0.21 26.46
CA ASN A 158 30.39 1.08 27.14
C ASN A 158 30.64 0.67 28.61
N GLU A 159 29.85 -0.27 29.13
CA GLU A 159 29.99 -0.82 30.49
C GLU A 159 30.78 -2.14 30.52
N GLU A 160 31.03 -2.77 29.37
CA GLU A 160 31.89 -3.96 29.20
C GLU A 160 33.31 -3.57 28.79
#